data_36c9f51acb158555a04107470dd4a735
#
_entry.id   36c9f51acb158555a04107470dd4a735
#
_cell.length_a   1.000
_cell.length_b   1.000
_cell.length_c   1.000
_cell.angle_alpha   90.00
_cell.angle_beta   90.00
_cell.angle_gamma   90.00
#
_symmetry.space_group_name_H-M   'P 1'
#
loop_
_entity.id
_entity.type
_entity.pdbx_description
1 polymer ?
#
loop_
_entity_poly.entity_id
_entity_poly.type
_entity_poly.pdbx_seq_one_letter_code
_entity_poly.pdbx_strand_id
1 'polypeptide(L)'
;LVSSPFLNYLPAIKIMPHNRAEILATLREPYFNRTKAKYSSHQNTPYELQISQYPSIYKYDNVVVSAHPIDRMYLDYGAQIHRELFQNLLNKLLKNPMVKVKLPSSGRVNLLHFSKDNRYVIHLLYATPIQRGVAQVIDDLVPIYNTQVEIMVEEDVKKVYLIPENLELEFIKSNNKISLTVPEFTCHTAIVLEY
;
A
#
# COMPACT_ATOMS: atom_id res chain seq x y z
N LEU A 1 9.42 9.41 5.23
CA LEU A 1 10.35 9.33 4.08
C LEU A 1 11.71 9.89 4.44
N VAL A 2 12.75 9.46 3.74
CA VAL A 2 14.11 9.94 3.93
C VAL A 2 14.30 11.35 3.36
N SER A 3 15.18 12.13 3.98
CA SER A 3 15.53 13.48 3.51
C SER A 3 16.65 13.49 2.48
N SER A 4 17.35 12.37 2.29
CA SER A 4 18.43 12.20 1.32
C SER A 4 17.91 11.63 0.00
N PRO A 5 18.59 11.88 -1.13
CA PRO A 5 18.30 11.21 -2.38
C PRO A 5 18.39 9.69 -2.25
N PHE A 6 17.51 8.99 -2.94
CA PHE A 6 17.54 7.53 -3.07
C PHE A 6 17.46 7.11 -4.52
N LEU A 7 17.93 5.90 -4.80
CA LEU A 7 18.08 5.40 -6.16
C LEU A 7 16.76 4.89 -6.72
N ASN A 8 16.48 5.25 -7.97
CA ASN A 8 15.46 4.62 -8.80
C ASN A 8 16.15 3.71 -9.82
N TYR A 9 15.82 2.43 -9.81
CA TYR A 9 16.52 1.40 -10.61
C TYR A 9 16.07 1.33 -12.06
N LEU A 10 14.88 1.82 -12.39
CA LEU A 10 14.32 1.80 -13.73
C LEU A 10 14.36 3.19 -14.37
N PRO A 11 14.41 3.26 -15.71
CA PRO A 11 14.40 4.53 -16.42
C PRO A 11 13.18 5.39 -16.10
N ALA A 12 13.38 6.70 -16.11
CA ALA A 12 12.33 7.69 -16.01
C ALA A 12 11.86 8.16 -17.38
N ILE A 13 10.62 8.58 -17.47
CA ILE A 13 10.14 9.45 -18.54
C ILE A 13 10.25 10.91 -18.11
N LYS A 14 10.51 11.81 -19.04
CA LYS A 14 10.48 13.25 -18.76
C LYS A 14 9.02 13.70 -18.64
N ILE A 15 8.65 14.18 -17.47
CA ILE A 15 7.31 14.69 -17.21
C ILE A 15 7.33 16.20 -17.07
N MET A 16 6.31 16.86 -17.63
CA MET A 16 6.13 18.31 -17.52
C MET A 16 4.87 18.58 -16.70
N PRO A 17 5.02 19.15 -15.51
CA PRO A 17 3.86 19.42 -14.66
C PRO A 17 3.04 20.59 -15.21
N HIS A 18 1.76 20.58 -14.95
CA HIS A 18 0.91 21.76 -15.14
C HIS A 18 1.39 22.91 -14.24
N ASN A 19 1.22 24.17 -14.66
CA ASN A 19 1.70 25.34 -13.92
C ASN A 19 1.16 25.48 -12.49
N ARG A 20 0.02 24.83 -12.18
CA ARG A 20 -0.58 24.77 -10.83
C ARG A 20 -0.33 23.45 -10.11
N ALA A 21 0.53 22.60 -10.64
CA ALA A 21 0.84 21.32 -10.01
C ALA A 21 1.73 21.49 -8.78
N GLU A 22 1.48 20.68 -7.75
CA GLU A 22 2.33 20.55 -6.56
C GLU A 22 3.46 19.56 -6.87
N ILE A 23 4.72 19.99 -6.79
CA ILE A 23 5.88 19.10 -6.94
C ILE A 23 6.08 18.34 -5.64
N LEU A 24 5.93 17.02 -5.67
CA LEU A 24 6.08 16.13 -4.52
C LEU A 24 7.49 15.58 -4.36
N ALA A 25 8.20 15.37 -5.47
CA ALA A 25 9.59 14.93 -5.47
C ALA A 25 10.36 15.50 -6.65
N THR A 26 11.59 15.90 -6.38
CA THR A 26 12.56 16.35 -7.39
C THR A 26 13.38 15.19 -7.90
N LEU A 27 14.07 15.37 -9.03
CA LEU A 27 14.95 14.39 -9.64
C LEU A 27 16.39 14.91 -9.66
N ARG A 28 17.35 14.06 -9.37
CA ARG A 28 18.76 14.26 -9.67
C ARG A 28 19.16 13.25 -10.73
N GLU A 29 19.67 13.75 -11.83
CA GLU A 29 20.07 12.91 -12.95
C GLU A 29 21.43 12.25 -12.68
N PRO A 30 21.74 11.10 -13.28
CA PRO A 30 23.08 10.52 -13.21
C PRO A 30 24.06 11.37 -14.04
N TYR A 31 25.31 11.44 -13.63
CA TYR A 31 26.37 12.12 -14.38
C TYR A 31 26.49 11.63 -15.82
N PHE A 32 26.23 10.35 -16.05
CA PHE A 32 26.21 9.74 -17.37
C PHE A 32 25.36 8.44 -17.32
N ASN A 33 24.80 8.09 -18.46
CA ASN A 33 24.20 6.78 -18.63
C ASN A 33 25.29 5.73 -18.80
N ARG A 34 25.23 4.63 -18.03
CA ARG A 34 26.19 3.54 -18.14
C ARG A 34 26.13 2.87 -19.50
N THR A 35 27.30 2.71 -20.09
CA THR A 35 27.53 1.98 -21.33
C THR A 35 28.79 1.15 -21.17
N LYS A 36 29.10 0.30 -22.17
CA LYS A 36 30.39 -0.41 -22.21
C LYS A 36 31.60 0.51 -22.22
N ALA A 37 31.44 1.73 -22.77
CA ALA A 37 32.51 2.74 -22.87
C ALA A 37 32.51 3.78 -21.73
N LYS A 38 31.38 3.91 -21.02
CA LYS A 38 31.22 4.83 -19.87
C LYS A 38 30.65 4.08 -18.67
N TYR A 39 31.48 3.81 -17.67
CA TYR A 39 31.10 3.11 -16.47
C TYR A 39 31.89 3.60 -15.26
N SER A 40 31.41 3.30 -14.08
CA SER A 40 32.12 3.44 -12.82
C SER A 40 32.36 2.05 -12.22
N SER A 41 33.30 1.91 -11.29
CA SER A 41 33.55 0.68 -10.55
C SER A 41 32.36 0.26 -9.69
N HIS A 42 31.45 1.18 -9.38
CA HIS A 42 30.23 0.92 -8.62
C HIS A 42 29.08 0.56 -9.55
N GLN A 43 28.11 -0.16 -9.01
CA GLN A 43 26.92 -0.55 -9.76
C GLN A 43 26.12 0.65 -10.29
N ASN A 44 26.09 1.74 -9.53
CA ASN A 44 25.32 2.93 -9.86
C ASN A 44 26.26 4.10 -10.17
N THR A 45 25.89 4.87 -11.18
CA THR A 45 26.58 6.12 -11.51
C THR A 45 26.31 7.16 -10.43
N PRO A 46 27.32 7.98 -10.04
CA PRO A 46 27.07 9.16 -9.21
C PRO A 46 26.01 10.07 -9.81
N TYR A 47 25.29 10.78 -8.96
CA TYR A 47 24.24 11.71 -9.38
C TYR A 47 24.75 13.15 -9.40
N GLU A 48 24.12 13.96 -10.25
CA GLU A 48 24.34 15.40 -10.31
C GLU A 48 23.90 16.08 -9.01
N LEU A 49 24.68 17.06 -8.53
CA LEU A 49 24.28 17.85 -7.37
C LEU A 49 23.11 18.79 -7.69
N GLN A 50 23.00 19.20 -8.95
CA GLN A 50 21.93 20.05 -9.43
C GLN A 50 20.63 19.26 -9.58
N ILE A 51 19.52 19.87 -9.17
CA ILE A 51 18.17 19.31 -9.38
C ILE A 51 17.81 19.46 -10.86
N SER A 52 17.29 18.39 -11.45
CA SER A 52 16.77 18.40 -12.82
C SER A 52 15.61 19.38 -12.96
N GLN A 53 15.47 19.98 -14.13
CA GLN A 53 14.28 20.77 -14.47
C GLN A 53 13.00 19.93 -14.56
N TYR A 54 13.12 18.60 -14.69
CA TYR A 54 12.00 17.68 -14.72
C TYR A 54 11.81 17.09 -13.33
N PRO A 55 10.61 17.21 -12.72
CA PRO A 55 10.35 16.60 -11.43
C PRO A 55 10.26 15.07 -11.54
N SER A 56 10.49 14.39 -10.41
CA SER A 56 10.26 12.95 -10.33
C SER A 56 8.78 12.63 -10.11
N ILE A 57 8.08 13.42 -9.28
CA ILE A 57 6.67 13.20 -8.95
C ILE A 57 5.99 14.56 -8.79
N TYR A 58 4.79 14.69 -9.34
CA TYR A 58 3.93 15.83 -9.07
C TYR A 58 2.47 15.39 -8.86
N LYS A 59 1.70 16.25 -8.19
CA LYS A 59 0.25 16.11 -8.02
C LYS A 59 -0.45 17.29 -8.68
N TYR A 60 -1.48 17.00 -9.44
CA TYR A 60 -2.39 17.99 -9.96
C TYR A 60 -3.82 17.47 -9.81
N ASP A 61 -4.62 18.21 -9.07
CA ASP A 61 -5.99 17.83 -8.72
C ASP A 61 -6.04 16.43 -8.06
N ASN A 62 -6.78 15.49 -8.62
CA ASN A 62 -6.90 14.11 -8.15
C ASN A 62 -5.95 13.12 -8.85
N VAL A 63 -4.90 13.64 -9.48
CA VAL A 63 -3.92 12.82 -10.21
C VAL A 63 -2.53 13.02 -9.61
N VAL A 64 -1.84 11.92 -9.36
CA VAL A 64 -0.39 11.90 -9.09
C VAL A 64 0.31 11.26 -10.26
N VAL A 65 1.32 11.94 -10.78
CA VAL A 65 2.14 11.47 -11.89
C VAL A 65 3.55 11.20 -11.37
N SER A 66 4.05 9.99 -11.62
CA SER A 66 5.44 9.61 -11.34
C SER A 66 6.21 9.39 -12.63
N ALA A 67 7.42 9.96 -12.71
CA ALA A 67 8.35 9.75 -13.82
C ALA A 67 8.88 8.31 -13.88
N HIS A 68 8.92 7.62 -12.74
CA HIS A 68 9.40 6.25 -12.62
C HIS A 68 8.23 5.29 -12.31
N PRO A 69 8.28 4.04 -12.77
CA PRO A 69 7.32 2.99 -12.41
C PRO A 69 7.60 2.46 -11.00
N ILE A 70 7.13 3.19 -9.98
CA ILE A 70 7.45 2.95 -8.56
C ILE A 70 6.97 1.57 -8.09
N ASP A 71 5.77 1.18 -8.51
CA ASP A 71 5.16 -0.11 -8.23
C ASP A 71 6.02 -1.26 -8.78
N ARG A 72 6.46 -1.13 -10.02
CA ARG A 72 7.33 -2.13 -10.66
C ARG A 72 8.70 -2.18 -9.98
N MET A 73 9.28 -1.05 -9.59
CA MET A 73 10.56 -1.04 -8.86
C MET A 73 10.45 -1.80 -7.54
N TYR A 74 9.33 -1.67 -6.83
CA TYR A 74 9.11 -2.47 -5.62
C TYR A 74 8.94 -3.97 -5.94
N LEU A 75 8.19 -4.29 -7.00
CA LEU A 75 7.95 -5.67 -7.41
C LEU A 75 9.25 -6.38 -7.84
N ASP A 76 10.07 -5.71 -8.66
CA ASP A 76 11.27 -6.30 -9.25
C ASP A 76 12.48 -6.33 -8.26
N TYR A 77 12.58 -5.36 -7.37
CA TYR A 77 13.77 -5.18 -6.51
C TYR A 77 13.49 -5.32 -5.02
N GLY A 78 12.23 -5.32 -4.59
CA GLY A 78 11.84 -5.48 -3.19
C GLY A 78 12.24 -4.32 -2.27
N ALA A 79 12.70 -3.19 -2.81
CA ALA A 79 13.16 -2.07 -2.01
C ALA A 79 12.01 -1.38 -1.27
N GLN A 80 12.01 -1.45 0.05
CA GLN A 80 10.94 -0.95 0.91
C GLN A 80 10.64 0.54 0.68
N ILE A 81 11.65 1.35 0.34
CA ILE A 81 11.47 2.77 0.06
C ILE A 81 10.46 3.03 -1.07
N HIS A 82 10.45 2.19 -2.11
CA HIS A 82 9.50 2.33 -3.21
C HIS A 82 8.07 1.96 -2.78
N ARG A 83 7.91 0.93 -1.93
CA ARG A 83 6.61 0.58 -1.33
C ARG A 83 6.06 1.73 -0.49
N GLU A 84 6.88 2.29 0.39
CA GLU A 84 6.49 3.41 1.26
C GLU A 84 6.16 4.67 0.45
N LEU A 85 6.95 4.94 -0.59
CA LEU A 85 6.66 6.05 -1.50
C LEU A 85 5.30 5.86 -2.19
N PHE A 86 5.05 4.69 -2.78
CA PHE A 86 3.78 4.38 -3.42
C PHE A 86 2.60 4.52 -2.45
N GLN A 87 2.73 3.97 -1.24
CA GLN A 87 1.71 4.07 -0.20
C GLN A 87 1.44 5.53 0.21
N ASN A 88 2.48 6.35 0.34
CA ASN A 88 2.32 7.76 0.67
C ASN A 88 1.62 8.55 -0.44
N LEU A 89 1.87 8.21 -1.71
CA LEU A 89 1.18 8.82 -2.84
C LEU A 89 -0.29 8.42 -2.88
N LEU A 90 -0.61 7.16 -2.63
CA LEU A 90 -1.99 6.70 -2.48
C LEU A 90 -2.72 7.43 -1.34
N ASN A 91 -2.09 7.60 -0.19
CA ASN A 91 -2.67 8.30 0.95
C ASN A 91 -2.93 9.80 0.68
N LYS A 92 -2.17 10.41 -0.25
CA LYS A 92 -2.46 11.79 -0.70
C LYS A 92 -3.73 11.88 -1.54
N LEU A 93 -4.09 10.82 -2.25
CA LEU A 93 -5.30 10.74 -3.09
C LEU A 93 -6.49 10.18 -2.31
N LEU A 94 -6.29 9.11 -1.57
CA LEU A 94 -7.32 8.40 -0.81
C LEU A 94 -7.29 8.84 0.67
N LYS A 95 -7.94 9.97 0.97
CA LYS A 95 -7.94 10.55 2.32
C LYS A 95 -8.72 9.71 3.33
N ASN A 96 -9.86 9.15 2.91
CA ASN A 96 -10.79 8.42 3.77
C ASN A 96 -11.10 7.04 3.16
N PRO A 97 -10.20 6.06 3.30
CA PRO A 97 -10.50 4.70 2.86
C PRO A 97 -11.67 4.14 3.67
N MET A 98 -12.57 3.42 2.99
CA MET A 98 -13.75 2.83 3.59
C MET A 98 -13.40 1.78 4.66
N VAL A 99 -12.29 1.06 4.47
CA VAL A 99 -11.80 0.09 5.43
C VAL A 99 -10.30 0.26 5.66
N LYS A 100 -9.86 0.14 6.92
CA LYS A 100 -8.45 0.08 7.31
C LYS A 100 -8.25 -1.13 8.20
N VAL A 101 -7.26 -1.94 7.86
CA VAL A 101 -6.90 -3.13 8.64
C VAL A 101 -5.40 -3.15 8.88
N LYS A 102 -5.01 -3.43 10.11
CA LYS A 102 -3.59 -3.56 10.47
C LYS A 102 -3.13 -5.00 10.25
N LEU A 103 -2.81 -5.33 9.01
CA LEU A 103 -2.28 -6.64 8.62
C LEU A 103 -0.81 -6.53 8.16
N PRO A 104 -0.05 -7.64 8.23
CA PRO A 104 1.22 -7.76 7.53
C PRO A 104 1.07 -7.54 6.02
N SER A 105 2.16 -7.19 5.34
CA SER A 105 2.14 -6.78 3.92
C SER A 105 1.63 -7.86 2.93
N SER A 106 1.69 -9.13 3.31
CA SER A 106 1.11 -10.25 2.53
C SER A 106 -0.39 -10.44 2.76
N GLY A 107 -0.97 -9.72 3.74
CA GLY A 107 -2.42 -9.76 4.00
C GLY A 107 -3.23 -9.16 2.86
N ARG A 108 -4.46 -9.64 2.73
CA ARG A 108 -5.46 -9.12 1.79
C ARG A 108 -6.75 -8.82 2.52
N VAL A 109 -7.37 -7.73 2.12
CA VAL A 109 -8.66 -7.28 2.66
C VAL A 109 -9.62 -7.11 1.51
N ASN A 110 -10.83 -7.65 1.65
CA ASN A 110 -11.92 -7.42 0.73
C ASN A 110 -13.17 -7.03 1.51
N LEU A 111 -13.87 -6.00 1.04
CA LEU A 111 -15.12 -5.51 1.62
C LEU A 111 -16.26 -5.74 0.63
N LEU A 112 -17.29 -6.41 1.09
CA LEU A 112 -18.53 -6.65 0.36
C LEU A 112 -19.69 -5.97 1.09
N HIS A 113 -20.61 -5.37 0.34
CA HIS A 113 -21.85 -4.80 0.85
C HIS A 113 -23.05 -5.55 0.29
N PHE A 114 -23.81 -6.18 1.17
CA PHE A 114 -25.04 -6.91 0.86
C PHE A 114 -26.24 -6.08 1.33
N SER A 115 -26.60 -5.07 0.54
CA SER A 115 -27.66 -4.11 0.90
C SER A 115 -29.03 -4.77 1.09
N LYS A 116 -29.34 -5.86 0.37
CA LYS A 116 -30.58 -6.61 0.55
C LYS A 116 -30.67 -7.36 1.85
N ASP A 117 -29.51 -7.73 2.41
CA ASP A 117 -29.41 -8.49 3.66
C ASP A 117 -28.99 -7.60 4.83
N ASN A 118 -28.93 -6.29 4.65
CA ASN A 118 -28.53 -5.28 5.63
C ASN A 118 -27.20 -5.61 6.31
N ARG A 119 -26.16 -5.96 5.53
CA ARG A 119 -24.85 -6.32 6.10
C ARG A 119 -23.67 -5.94 5.22
N TYR A 120 -22.56 -5.68 5.88
CA TYR A 120 -21.22 -5.65 5.32
C TYR A 120 -20.45 -6.91 5.71
N VAL A 121 -19.59 -7.38 4.84
CA VAL A 121 -18.68 -8.51 5.12
C VAL A 121 -17.25 -8.09 4.75
N ILE A 122 -16.35 -8.13 5.72
CA ILE A 122 -14.93 -7.86 5.52
C ILE A 122 -14.17 -9.18 5.59
N HIS A 123 -13.62 -9.63 4.46
CA HIS A 123 -12.74 -10.80 4.44
C HIS A 123 -11.31 -10.38 4.75
N LEU A 124 -10.69 -11.09 5.67
CA LEU A 124 -9.27 -10.99 6.00
C LEU A 124 -8.59 -12.28 5.57
N LEU A 125 -7.56 -12.17 4.72
CA LEU A 125 -6.73 -13.30 4.32
C LEU A 125 -5.28 -12.99 4.65
N TYR A 126 -4.57 -13.97 5.16
CA TYR A 126 -3.14 -13.86 5.43
C TYR A 126 -2.43 -15.20 5.23
N ALA A 127 -1.36 -15.17 4.49
CA ALA A 127 -0.39 -16.26 4.42
C ALA A 127 0.98 -15.67 4.08
N THR A 128 2.03 -16.36 4.49
CA THR A 128 3.41 -15.97 4.16
C THR A 128 4.00 -16.99 3.20
N PRO A 129 3.93 -16.74 1.88
CA PRO A 129 4.59 -17.60 0.92
C PRO A 129 6.10 -17.44 1.02
N ILE A 130 6.82 -18.55 0.92
CA ILE A 130 8.28 -18.63 0.88
C ILE A 130 8.74 -19.30 -0.39
N GLN A 131 9.92 -18.89 -0.87
CA GLN A 131 10.51 -19.49 -2.08
C GLN A 131 11.08 -20.86 -1.76
N ARG A 132 10.63 -21.89 -2.52
CA ARG A 132 11.20 -23.22 -2.52
C ARG A 132 11.54 -23.62 -3.96
N GLY A 133 12.82 -23.65 -4.31
CA GLY A 133 13.24 -23.83 -5.70
C GLY A 133 12.64 -22.76 -6.62
N VAL A 134 11.86 -23.15 -7.60
CA VAL A 134 11.18 -22.24 -8.56
C VAL A 134 9.74 -21.86 -8.15
N ALA A 135 9.21 -22.45 -7.08
CA ALA A 135 7.84 -22.26 -6.65
C ALA A 135 7.76 -21.40 -5.37
N GLN A 136 6.68 -20.64 -5.22
CA GLN A 136 6.28 -20.06 -3.96
C GLN A 136 5.27 -20.98 -3.28
N VAL A 137 5.55 -21.37 -2.04
CA VAL A 137 4.73 -22.29 -1.25
C VAL A 137 4.39 -21.68 0.10
N ILE A 138 3.28 -22.12 0.69
CA ILE A 138 2.89 -21.79 2.05
C ILE A 138 3.13 -23.06 2.87
N ASP A 139 4.26 -23.12 3.59
CA ASP A 139 4.60 -24.26 4.44
C ASP A 139 3.84 -24.22 5.77
N ASP A 140 3.67 -23.01 6.33
CA ASP A 140 3.06 -22.81 7.63
C ASP A 140 1.95 -21.76 7.57
N LEU A 141 0.85 -22.03 8.27
CA LEU A 141 -0.22 -21.08 8.52
C LEU A 141 -0.06 -20.51 9.95
N VAL A 142 0.56 -19.34 10.05
CA VAL A 142 0.82 -18.69 11.33
C VAL A 142 -0.40 -17.85 11.73
N PRO A 143 -0.94 -18.04 12.97
CA PRO A 143 -2.05 -17.22 13.43
C PRO A 143 -1.66 -15.75 13.59
N ILE A 144 -2.61 -14.86 13.31
CA ILE A 144 -2.52 -13.42 13.53
C ILE A 144 -3.38 -13.06 14.73
N TYR A 145 -2.84 -12.27 15.62
CA TYR A 145 -3.50 -11.86 16.86
C TYR A 145 -3.80 -10.36 16.88
N ASN A 146 -4.90 -9.99 17.54
CA ASN A 146 -5.26 -8.60 17.85
C ASN A 146 -5.26 -7.68 16.61
N THR A 147 -5.86 -8.16 15.52
CA THR A 147 -5.95 -7.41 14.28
C THR A 147 -6.95 -6.26 14.42
N GLN A 148 -6.45 -5.04 14.34
CA GLN A 148 -7.28 -3.83 14.41
C GLN A 148 -7.95 -3.57 13.06
N VAL A 149 -9.25 -3.30 13.10
CA VAL A 149 -10.09 -3.00 11.94
C VAL A 149 -10.87 -1.72 12.18
N GLU A 150 -10.84 -0.82 11.23
CA GLU A 150 -11.71 0.36 11.16
C GLU A 150 -12.49 0.32 9.86
N ILE A 151 -13.77 0.56 9.92
CA ILE A 151 -14.63 0.68 8.74
C ILE A 151 -15.50 1.93 8.86
N MET A 152 -15.68 2.64 7.73
CA MET A 152 -16.59 3.77 7.60
C MET A 152 -17.91 3.27 7.02
N VAL A 153 -18.99 3.38 7.78
CA VAL A 153 -20.35 3.00 7.39
C VAL A 153 -21.32 4.08 7.84
N GLU A 154 -22.34 4.34 7.02
CA GLU A 154 -23.39 5.34 7.34
C GLU A 154 -24.52 4.72 8.16
N GLU A 155 -24.70 3.40 8.03
CA GLU A 155 -25.77 2.65 8.64
C GLU A 155 -25.56 2.44 10.15
N ASP A 156 -26.63 2.16 10.86
CA ASP A 156 -26.61 1.91 12.29
C ASP A 156 -26.30 0.44 12.57
N VAL A 157 -25.01 0.11 12.63
CA VAL A 157 -24.53 -1.25 12.92
C VAL A 157 -24.98 -1.67 14.32
N LYS A 158 -25.67 -2.82 14.40
CA LYS A 158 -26.26 -3.40 15.62
C LYS A 158 -25.46 -4.57 16.14
N LYS A 159 -24.84 -5.34 15.23
CA LYS A 159 -24.12 -6.55 15.59
C LYS A 159 -22.87 -6.73 14.73
N VAL A 160 -21.80 -7.23 15.34
CA VAL A 160 -20.57 -7.59 14.64
C VAL A 160 -20.13 -8.97 15.12
N TYR A 161 -19.78 -9.86 14.20
CA TYR A 161 -19.30 -11.21 14.53
C TYR A 161 -18.37 -11.77 13.46
N LEU A 162 -17.58 -12.78 13.86
CA LEU A 162 -16.70 -13.53 12.95
C LEU A 162 -17.41 -14.76 12.38
N ILE A 163 -17.08 -15.11 11.17
CA ILE A 163 -17.41 -16.40 10.54
C ILE A 163 -16.12 -17.06 10.01
N PRO A 164 -15.97 -18.40 10.13
CA PRO A 164 -17.01 -19.38 10.49
C PRO A 164 -17.26 -19.58 11.99
N GLU A 165 -16.46 -18.97 12.88
CA GLU A 165 -16.45 -19.20 14.33
C GLU A 165 -17.77 -18.81 15.01
N ASN A 166 -18.56 -17.93 14.38
CA ASN A 166 -19.78 -17.33 14.94
C ASN A 166 -19.53 -16.61 16.29
N LEU A 167 -18.33 -16.01 16.39
CA LEU A 167 -17.88 -15.26 17.57
C LEU A 167 -18.32 -13.81 17.49
N GLU A 168 -19.19 -13.37 18.41
CA GLU A 168 -19.59 -11.98 18.52
C GLU A 168 -18.42 -11.12 19.00
N LEU A 169 -18.24 -9.95 18.37
CA LEU A 169 -17.17 -9.00 18.66
C LEU A 169 -17.72 -7.72 19.28
N GLU A 170 -17.04 -7.24 20.30
CA GLU A 170 -17.24 -5.88 20.79
C GLU A 170 -16.70 -4.88 19.78
N PHE A 171 -17.40 -3.77 19.61
CA PHE A 171 -17.00 -2.67 18.73
C PHE A 171 -17.29 -1.31 19.33
N ILE A 172 -16.53 -0.31 18.88
CA ILE A 172 -16.72 1.08 19.28
C ILE A 172 -17.25 1.84 18.06
N LYS A 173 -18.41 2.50 18.23
CA LYS A 173 -18.96 3.39 17.22
C LYS A 173 -18.64 4.85 17.56
N SER A 174 -18.04 5.57 16.62
CA SER A 174 -17.75 7.00 16.72
C SER A 174 -18.08 7.68 15.41
N ASN A 175 -19.17 8.45 15.38
CA ASN A 175 -19.75 8.97 14.14
C ASN A 175 -20.03 7.80 13.15
N ASN A 176 -19.56 7.93 11.90
CA ASN A 176 -19.73 6.90 10.87
C ASN A 176 -18.58 5.86 10.88
N LYS A 177 -17.79 5.77 11.95
CA LYS A 177 -16.67 4.85 12.05
C LYS A 177 -16.96 3.77 13.09
N ILE A 178 -16.78 2.51 12.70
CA ILE A 178 -16.75 1.34 13.56
C ILE A 178 -15.30 0.92 13.72
N SER A 179 -14.87 0.72 14.97
CA SER A 179 -13.54 0.21 15.32
C SER A 179 -13.69 -1.05 16.15
N LEU A 180 -12.98 -2.10 15.78
CA LEU A 180 -13.01 -3.40 16.45
C LEU A 180 -11.65 -4.09 16.38
N THR A 181 -11.49 -5.15 17.19
CA THR A 181 -10.30 -5.99 17.18
C THR A 181 -10.71 -7.44 16.96
N VAL A 182 -10.12 -8.07 15.93
CA VAL A 182 -10.22 -9.52 15.73
C VAL A 182 -9.18 -10.18 16.64
N PRO A 183 -9.59 -11.02 17.62
CA PRO A 183 -8.67 -11.55 18.59
C PRO A 183 -7.60 -12.47 17.99
N GLU A 184 -8.03 -13.38 17.13
CA GLU A 184 -7.16 -14.32 16.44
C GLU A 184 -7.82 -14.81 15.15
N PHE A 185 -7.03 -15.07 14.13
CA PHE A 185 -7.43 -15.87 12.96
C PHE A 185 -6.23 -16.50 12.28
N THR A 186 -6.47 -17.62 11.59
CA THR A 186 -5.45 -18.33 10.80
C THR A 186 -5.91 -18.40 9.36
N CYS A 187 -5.08 -17.96 8.43
CA CYS A 187 -5.32 -17.94 7.00
C CYS A 187 -6.47 -17.03 6.55
N HIS A 188 -7.70 -17.30 6.98
CA HIS A 188 -8.88 -16.55 6.58
C HIS A 188 -9.90 -16.47 7.72
N THR A 189 -10.50 -15.30 7.84
CA THR A 189 -11.73 -15.07 8.60
C THR A 189 -12.56 -14.01 7.90
N ALA A 190 -13.84 -13.92 8.21
CA ALA A 190 -14.66 -12.83 7.75
C ALA A 190 -15.43 -12.19 8.92
N ILE A 191 -15.46 -10.86 8.90
CA ILE A 191 -16.16 -10.02 9.87
C ILE A 191 -17.48 -9.62 9.24
N VAL A 192 -18.60 -9.95 9.88
CA VAL A 192 -19.94 -9.55 9.44
C VAL A 192 -20.42 -8.41 10.33
N LEU A 193 -20.88 -7.31 9.70
CA LEU A 193 -21.53 -6.19 10.37
C LEU A 193 -22.99 -6.15 9.92
N GLU A 194 -23.93 -6.32 10.82
CA GLU A 194 -25.38 -6.22 10.58
C GLU A 194 -25.91 -4.86 11.05
N TYR A 195 -26.76 -4.22 10.22
CA TYR A 195 -27.35 -2.90 10.50
C TYR A 195 -28.85 -2.84 10.33
#